data_6addd3bb15355a29022799718c5084e2
#
_entry.id   6addd3bb15355a29022799718c5084e2
#
_cell.length_a   1.000
_cell.length_b   1.000
_cell.length_c   1.000
_cell.angle_alpha   90.00
_cell.angle_beta   90.00
_cell.angle_gamma   90.00
#
_symmetry.space_group_name_H-M   'P 1'
#
loop_
_entity.id
_entity.type
_entity.pdbx_description
1 polymer ?
#
loop_
_entity_poly.entity_id
_entity_poly.type
_entity_poly.pdbx_seq_one_letter_code
_entity_poly.pdbx_strand_id
1 'polypeptide(L)'
;MKIGLFYGSTTCYTEIVAEKIQVLLSADPSLPDGSSVTLHNIKDQPLTLMTDYDLLILGISTWDFGELQEDWEAHWDDIKDVDLNGKIVAIYGMGDQLGYAEWFVDAIGMLHQAISDQTCQRIGFWSTEGYDFIKSKAVTDDGEWFYGLALDEENQYDQTDQRLSMWLN
;
A
#
# COMPACT_ATOMS: atom_id res chain seq x y z
N MET A 1 -5.41 -13.02 -14.59
CA MET A 1 -5.65 -12.24 -13.35
C MET A 1 -5.59 -10.75 -13.67
N LYS A 2 -6.56 -9.98 -13.26
CA LYS A 2 -6.53 -8.51 -13.39
C LYS A 2 -6.04 -7.90 -12.09
N ILE A 3 -4.95 -7.16 -12.15
CA ILE A 3 -4.33 -6.50 -10.99
C ILE A 3 -4.52 -4.99 -11.14
N GLY A 4 -5.20 -4.37 -10.18
CA GLY A 4 -5.37 -2.92 -10.08
C GLY A 4 -4.48 -2.34 -8.99
N LEU A 5 -3.61 -1.39 -9.34
CA LEU A 5 -2.79 -0.68 -8.38
C LEU A 5 -3.33 0.75 -8.26
N PHE A 6 -3.88 1.08 -7.10
CA PHE A 6 -4.48 2.36 -6.79
C PHE A 6 -3.58 3.13 -5.82
N TYR A 7 -3.20 4.35 -6.17
CA TYR A 7 -2.30 5.15 -5.35
C TYR A 7 -2.70 6.62 -5.31
N GLY A 8 -2.41 7.26 -4.19
CA GLY A 8 -2.39 8.72 -4.06
C GLY A 8 -0.95 9.18 -3.83
N SER A 9 -0.52 10.25 -4.50
CA SER A 9 0.87 10.73 -4.42
C SER A 9 0.94 12.24 -4.52
N THR A 10 1.64 12.88 -3.58
CA THR A 10 1.90 14.31 -3.56
C THR A 10 3.34 14.64 -3.98
N THR A 11 4.32 13.85 -3.52
CA THR A 11 5.76 14.03 -3.80
C THR A 11 6.34 13.03 -4.81
N CYS A 12 5.48 12.31 -5.53
CA CYS A 12 5.81 11.30 -6.52
C CYS A 12 6.44 10.00 -6.00
N TYR A 13 6.85 9.86 -4.76
CA TYR A 13 7.47 8.62 -4.26
C TYR A 13 6.51 7.41 -4.34
N THR A 14 5.27 7.58 -3.92
CA THR A 14 4.25 6.52 -3.99
C THR A 14 3.96 6.10 -5.44
N GLU A 15 3.95 7.07 -6.37
CA GLU A 15 3.79 6.84 -7.80
C GLU A 15 4.98 6.09 -8.41
N ILE A 16 6.21 6.51 -8.12
CA ILE A 16 7.44 5.83 -8.58
C ILE A 16 7.45 4.36 -8.13
N VAL A 17 7.04 4.11 -6.89
CA VAL A 17 6.92 2.73 -6.37
C VAL A 17 5.82 1.96 -7.11
N ALA A 18 4.67 2.59 -7.41
CA ALA A 18 3.61 1.98 -8.21
C ALA A 18 4.11 1.54 -9.60
N GLU A 19 4.87 2.40 -10.27
CA GLU A 19 5.48 2.09 -11.57
C GLU A 19 6.48 0.93 -11.48
N LYS A 20 7.32 0.90 -10.44
CA LYS A 20 8.24 -0.22 -10.20
C LYS A 20 7.49 -1.54 -9.97
N ILE A 21 6.43 -1.53 -9.16
CA ILE A 21 5.58 -2.70 -8.93
C ILE A 21 4.96 -3.19 -10.25
N GLN A 22 4.44 -2.28 -11.07
CA GLN A 22 3.87 -2.63 -12.37
C GLN A 22 4.90 -3.32 -13.28
N VAL A 23 6.12 -2.78 -13.36
CA VAL A 23 7.21 -3.37 -14.17
C VAL A 23 7.57 -4.76 -13.67
N LEU A 24 7.75 -4.94 -12.35
CA LEU A 24 8.14 -6.21 -11.75
C LEU A 24 7.06 -7.28 -11.96
N LEU A 25 5.79 -6.97 -11.67
CA LEU A 25 4.68 -7.92 -11.86
C LEU A 25 4.42 -8.22 -13.33
N SER A 26 4.58 -7.25 -14.23
CA SER A 26 4.40 -7.48 -15.67
C SER A 26 5.47 -8.41 -16.26
N ALA A 27 6.62 -8.52 -15.61
CA ALA A 27 7.72 -9.40 -15.98
C ALA A 27 7.72 -10.75 -15.22
N ASP A 28 6.81 -10.92 -14.26
CA ASP A 28 6.78 -12.11 -13.41
C ASP A 28 6.18 -13.32 -14.12
N PRO A 29 6.99 -14.38 -14.40
CA PRO A 29 6.53 -15.57 -15.08
C PRO A 29 5.63 -16.47 -14.20
N SER A 30 5.53 -16.21 -12.90
CA SER A 30 4.67 -16.97 -11.99
C SER A 30 3.20 -16.55 -12.07
N LEU A 31 2.92 -15.38 -12.61
CA LEU A 31 1.55 -14.92 -12.82
C LEU A 31 0.87 -15.72 -13.96
N PRO A 32 -0.44 -15.98 -13.84
CA PRO A 32 -1.19 -16.67 -14.90
C PRO A 32 -1.07 -15.96 -16.26
N ASP A 33 -1.01 -16.73 -17.34
CA ASP A 33 -1.00 -16.19 -18.70
C ASP A 33 -2.17 -15.20 -18.92
N GLY A 34 -1.87 -14.05 -19.54
CA GLY A 34 -2.85 -12.99 -19.77
C GLY A 34 -3.13 -12.12 -18.54
N SER A 35 -2.32 -12.21 -17.49
CA SER A 35 -2.38 -11.25 -16.37
C SER A 35 -2.04 -9.85 -16.83
N SER A 36 -2.66 -8.85 -16.20
CA SER A 36 -2.43 -7.43 -16.50
C SER A 36 -2.37 -6.61 -15.22
N VAL A 37 -1.50 -5.60 -15.21
CA VAL A 37 -1.35 -4.65 -14.11
C VAL A 37 -1.69 -3.25 -14.60
N THR A 38 -2.71 -2.62 -14.02
CA THR A 38 -3.15 -1.27 -14.38
C THR A 38 -2.95 -0.33 -13.21
N LEU A 39 -2.33 0.83 -13.47
CA LEU A 39 -2.14 1.90 -12.49
C LEU A 39 -3.33 2.87 -12.50
N HIS A 40 -3.77 3.25 -11.32
CA HIS A 40 -4.81 4.25 -11.10
C HIS A 40 -4.35 5.28 -10.08
N ASN A 41 -4.16 6.52 -10.54
CA ASN A 41 -4.01 7.64 -9.63
C ASN A 41 -5.41 8.04 -9.13
N ILE A 42 -5.66 7.89 -7.84
CA ILE A 42 -6.99 8.15 -7.26
C ILE A 42 -7.37 9.64 -7.29
N LYS A 43 -6.41 10.54 -7.54
CA LYS A 43 -6.71 11.94 -7.78
C LYS A 43 -7.67 12.13 -8.96
N ASP A 44 -7.51 11.31 -10.00
CA ASP A 44 -8.22 11.44 -11.28
C ASP A 44 -9.18 10.28 -11.56
N GLN A 45 -9.16 9.24 -10.71
CA GLN A 45 -9.89 7.98 -10.93
C GLN A 45 -10.75 7.62 -9.71
N PRO A 46 -12.02 7.21 -9.91
CA PRO A 46 -12.88 6.84 -8.80
C PRO A 46 -12.49 5.48 -8.22
N LEU A 47 -12.64 5.32 -6.90
CA LEU A 47 -12.36 4.06 -6.20
C LEU A 47 -13.28 2.90 -6.62
N THR A 48 -14.43 3.18 -7.19
CA THR A 48 -15.36 2.16 -7.71
C THR A 48 -14.74 1.26 -8.78
N LEU A 49 -13.71 1.74 -9.50
CA LEU A 49 -12.94 0.93 -10.45
C LEU A 49 -12.25 -0.28 -9.79
N MET A 50 -12.04 -0.28 -8.48
CA MET A 50 -11.47 -1.41 -7.75
C MET A 50 -12.29 -2.69 -7.93
N THR A 51 -13.60 -2.57 -8.18
CA THR A 51 -14.48 -3.73 -8.39
C THR A 51 -14.14 -4.57 -9.61
N ASP A 52 -13.43 -3.99 -10.59
CA ASP A 52 -13.07 -4.64 -11.87
C ASP A 52 -11.84 -5.56 -11.77
N TYR A 53 -11.18 -5.62 -10.62
CA TYR A 53 -9.92 -6.32 -10.40
C TYR A 53 -10.06 -7.51 -9.47
N ASP A 54 -9.20 -8.52 -9.67
CA ASP A 54 -9.11 -9.71 -8.83
C ASP A 54 -8.19 -9.46 -7.63
N LEU A 55 -7.07 -8.78 -7.90
CA LEU A 55 -6.08 -8.38 -6.91
C LEU A 55 -5.92 -6.85 -6.93
N LEU A 56 -5.92 -6.27 -5.76
CA LEU A 56 -5.73 -4.84 -5.54
C LEU A 56 -4.45 -4.60 -4.77
N ILE A 57 -3.65 -3.66 -5.26
CA ILE A 57 -2.50 -3.12 -4.53
C ILE A 57 -2.81 -1.65 -4.25
N LEU A 58 -2.79 -1.28 -2.97
CA LEU A 58 -3.15 0.06 -2.53
C LEU A 58 -1.91 0.78 -2.00
N GLY A 59 -1.56 1.90 -2.62
CA GLY A 59 -0.40 2.72 -2.27
C GLY A 59 -0.81 3.99 -1.53
N ILE A 60 -0.33 4.16 -0.29
CA ILE A 60 -0.68 5.29 0.56
C ILE A 60 0.54 5.81 1.33
N SER A 61 0.75 7.14 1.36
CA SER A 61 1.76 7.76 2.19
C SER A 61 1.17 8.34 3.48
N THR A 62 1.99 8.35 4.53
CA THR A 62 1.67 9.00 5.80
C THR A 62 2.33 10.36 5.84
N TRP A 63 1.55 11.38 6.15
CA TRP A 63 2.00 12.77 6.25
C TRP A 63 1.98 13.27 7.69
N ASP A 64 2.86 14.22 7.98
CA ASP A 64 2.93 14.92 9.26
C ASP A 64 2.77 13.99 10.48
N PHE A 65 1.79 14.24 11.32
CA PHE A 65 1.55 13.50 12.57
C PHE A 65 0.60 12.30 12.40
N GLY A 66 0.84 11.50 11.38
CA GLY A 66 0.03 10.31 11.08
C GLY A 66 -1.21 10.61 10.23
N GLU A 67 -1.12 11.61 9.37
CA GLU A 67 -2.21 12.05 8.50
C GLU A 67 -2.20 11.29 7.18
N LEU A 68 -3.39 11.16 6.59
CA LEU A 68 -3.55 10.56 5.26
C LEU A 68 -2.98 11.50 4.18
N GLN A 69 -2.45 10.91 3.12
CA GLN A 69 -2.17 11.65 1.90
C GLN A 69 -3.48 12.26 1.35
N GLU A 70 -3.43 13.49 0.83
CA GLU A 70 -4.59 14.33 0.52
C GLU A 70 -5.63 13.70 -0.42
N ASP A 71 -5.20 12.94 -1.44
CA ASP A 71 -6.13 12.29 -2.37
C ASP A 71 -6.87 11.14 -1.69
N TRP A 72 -6.20 10.38 -0.82
CA TRP A 72 -6.84 9.37 0.02
C TRP A 72 -7.80 9.99 1.03
N GLU A 73 -7.43 11.12 1.63
CA GLU A 73 -8.32 11.84 2.55
C GLU A 73 -9.60 12.28 1.83
N ALA A 74 -9.48 12.81 0.61
CA ALA A 74 -10.62 13.24 -0.20
C ALA A 74 -11.58 12.09 -0.54
N HIS A 75 -11.07 10.86 -0.70
CA HIS A 75 -11.84 9.66 -1.02
C HIS A 75 -12.11 8.75 0.20
N TRP A 76 -11.82 9.21 1.41
CA TRP A 76 -11.85 8.34 2.59
C TRP A 76 -13.22 7.73 2.89
N ASP A 77 -14.27 8.49 2.66
CA ASP A 77 -15.63 7.98 2.83
C ASP A 77 -16.03 7.00 1.70
N ASP A 78 -15.46 7.17 0.50
CA ASP A 78 -15.77 6.33 -0.65
C ASP A 78 -15.23 4.90 -0.50
N ILE A 79 -14.12 4.69 0.25
CA ILE A 79 -13.53 3.36 0.43
C ILE A 79 -14.49 2.36 1.10
N LYS A 80 -15.42 2.84 1.92
CA LYS A 80 -16.42 2.01 2.59
C LYS A 80 -17.50 1.51 1.63
N ASP A 81 -17.72 2.25 0.53
CA ASP A 81 -18.75 1.95 -0.46
C ASP A 81 -18.24 1.03 -1.57
N VAL A 82 -16.93 0.78 -1.64
CA VAL A 82 -16.34 -0.14 -2.60
C VAL A 82 -16.51 -1.58 -2.12
N ASP A 83 -17.10 -2.44 -2.95
CA ASP A 83 -17.23 -3.87 -2.65
C ASP A 83 -15.89 -4.59 -2.93
N LEU A 84 -15.19 -4.95 -1.85
CA LEU A 84 -13.94 -5.71 -1.88
C LEU A 84 -14.13 -7.20 -1.56
N ASN A 85 -15.36 -7.67 -1.37
CA ASN A 85 -15.62 -9.05 -1.01
C ASN A 85 -15.09 -10.02 -2.07
N GLY A 86 -14.36 -11.04 -1.61
CA GLY A 86 -13.76 -12.06 -2.47
C GLY A 86 -12.50 -11.61 -3.22
N LYS A 87 -12.05 -10.38 -3.04
CA LYS A 87 -10.82 -9.86 -3.66
C LYS A 87 -9.59 -10.14 -2.80
N ILE A 88 -8.43 -10.11 -3.44
CA ILE A 88 -7.12 -10.13 -2.76
C ILE A 88 -6.64 -8.68 -2.66
N VAL A 89 -6.21 -8.26 -1.46
CA VAL A 89 -5.76 -6.87 -1.22
C VAL A 89 -4.41 -6.88 -0.53
N ALA A 90 -3.47 -6.14 -1.11
CA ALA A 90 -2.17 -5.82 -0.53
C ALA A 90 -2.02 -4.31 -0.39
N ILE A 91 -1.26 -3.85 0.62
CA ILE A 91 -1.03 -2.42 0.87
C ILE A 91 0.47 -2.17 0.90
N TYR A 92 0.92 -1.06 0.32
CA TYR A 92 2.24 -0.51 0.58
C TYR A 92 2.14 0.96 0.98
N GLY A 93 3.09 1.43 1.73
CA GLY A 93 3.04 2.81 2.20
C GLY A 93 4.41 3.41 2.42
N MET A 94 4.43 4.75 2.34
CA MET A 94 5.61 5.57 2.53
C MET A 94 5.54 6.28 3.87
N GLY A 95 6.67 6.36 4.57
CA GLY A 95 6.80 7.11 5.81
C GLY A 95 8.24 7.48 6.10
N ASP A 96 8.45 8.23 7.17
CA ASP A 96 9.74 8.66 7.70
C ASP A 96 9.89 8.15 9.15
N GLN A 97 10.63 7.06 9.32
CA GLN A 97 10.75 6.38 10.61
C GLN A 97 11.54 7.16 11.65
N LEU A 98 12.35 8.14 11.24
CA LEU A 98 13.16 8.96 12.14
C LEU A 98 12.55 10.35 12.36
N GLY A 99 12.11 11.01 11.29
CA GLY A 99 11.50 12.34 11.39
C GLY A 99 10.11 12.32 12.01
N TYR A 100 9.33 11.25 11.76
CA TYR A 100 7.98 11.06 12.29
C TYR A 100 7.83 9.68 12.94
N ALA A 101 8.73 9.38 13.86
CA ALA A 101 8.90 8.05 14.48
C ALA A 101 7.67 7.54 15.24
N GLU A 102 6.81 8.43 15.76
CA GLU A 102 5.59 8.04 16.48
C GLU A 102 4.38 7.78 15.58
N TRP A 103 4.52 8.04 14.27
CA TRP A 103 3.44 7.90 13.27
C TRP A 103 3.90 7.16 12.01
N PHE A 104 4.97 6.36 12.13
CA PHE A 104 5.57 5.70 10.98
C PHE A 104 4.56 4.81 10.26
N VAL A 105 4.33 5.12 8.99
CA VAL A 105 3.40 4.43 8.08
C VAL A 105 1.98 4.24 8.65
N ASP A 106 1.53 5.10 9.53
CA ASP A 106 0.20 5.03 10.16
C ASP A 106 -0.93 4.87 9.16
N ALA A 107 -0.81 5.50 7.98
CA ALA A 107 -1.82 5.43 6.93
C ALA A 107 -2.06 4.00 6.41
N ILE A 108 -1.05 3.11 6.42
CA ILE A 108 -1.24 1.68 6.14
C ILE A 108 -2.24 1.07 7.13
N GLY A 109 -2.05 1.32 8.43
CA GLY A 109 -2.92 0.82 9.48
C GLY A 109 -4.34 1.38 9.38
N MET A 110 -4.46 2.67 9.07
CA MET A 110 -5.76 3.33 8.87
C MET A 110 -6.51 2.72 7.68
N LEU A 111 -5.83 2.48 6.56
CA LEU A 111 -6.43 1.88 5.36
C LEU A 111 -6.82 0.42 5.62
N HIS A 112 -5.96 -0.34 6.29
CA HIS A 112 -6.27 -1.70 6.73
C HIS A 112 -7.53 -1.75 7.60
N GLN A 113 -7.66 -0.81 8.54
CA GLN A 113 -8.84 -0.70 9.40
C GLN A 113 -10.09 -0.29 8.62
N ALA A 114 -9.97 0.64 7.66
CA ALA A 114 -11.10 1.10 6.85
C ALA A 114 -11.78 -0.01 6.03
N ILE A 115 -11.01 -1.06 5.66
CA ILE A 115 -11.52 -2.22 4.92
C ILE A 115 -11.73 -3.45 5.80
N SER A 116 -11.65 -3.31 7.13
CA SER A 116 -11.69 -4.44 8.07
C SER A 116 -13.01 -5.21 8.06
N ASP A 117 -14.11 -4.55 7.78
CA ASP A 117 -15.44 -5.16 7.74
C ASP A 117 -15.74 -5.93 6.44
N GLN A 118 -14.82 -5.87 5.47
CA GLN A 118 -14.98 -6.53 4.18
C GLN A 118 -14.34 -7.93 4.18
N THR A 119 -14.98 -8.87 3.49
CA THR A 119 -14.49 -10.26 3.36
C THR A 119 -13.48 -10.37 2.21
N CYS A 120 -12.40 -9.60 2.26
CA CYS A 120 -11.28 -9.69 1.33
C CYS A 120 -10.12 -10.48 1.95
N GLN A 121 -9.34 -11.14 1.11
CA GLN A 121 -8.09 -11.77 1.53
C GLN A 121 -6.98 -10.71 1.58
N ARG A 122 -6.51 -10.37 2.77
CA ARG A 122 -5.40 -9.43 2.95
C ARG A 122 -4.08 -10.17 2.94
N ILE A 123 -3.15 -9.73 2.10
CA ILE A 123 -1.83 -10.34 1.91
C ILE A 123 -0.74 -9.25 1.95
N GLY A 124 0.51 -9.67 1.88
CA GLY A 124 1.66 -8.76 1.76
C GLY A 124 2.02 -8.07 3.08
N PHE A 125 1.75 -8.70 4.22
CA PHE A 125 2.24 -8.23 5.51
C PHE A 125 3.77 -8.28 5.50
N TRP A 126 4.39 -7.29 6.15
CA TRP A 126 5.83 -7.10 6.12
C TRP A 126 6.42 -7.06 7.52
N SER A 127 7.60 -7.70 7.74
CA SER A 127 8.24 -7.72 9.06
C SER A 127 8.62 -6.31 9.52
N THR A 128 8.46 -6.05 10.82
CA THR A 128 8.93 -4.83 11.48
C THR A 128 10.44 -4.81 11.71
N GLU A 129 11.12 -5.91 11.44
CA GLU A 129 12.57 -6.02 11.62
C GLU A 129 13.33 -5.10 10.65
N GLY A 130 14.35 -4.42 11.16
CA GLY A 130 15.18 -3.52 10.35
C GLY A 130 14.67 -2.09 10.24
N TYR A 131 13.66 -1.73 11.05
CA TYR A 131 13.14 -0.37 11.17
C TYR A 131 13.39 0.20 12.57
N ASP A 132 13.60 1.52 12.63
CA ASP A 132 13.83 2.25 13.87
C ASP A 132 12.75 3.34 14.06
N PHE A 133 11.57 2.92 14.51
CA PHE A 133 10.43 3.79 14.79
C PHE A 133 9.97 3.59 16.25
N ILE A 134 9.20 4.55 16.78
CA ILE A 134 8.69 4.48 18.15
C ILE A 134 7.31 3.84 18.19
N LYS A 135 6.41 4.26 17.28
CA LYS A 135 5.01 3.81 17.24
C LYS A 135 4.47 3.81 15.82
N SER A 136 3.57 2.87 15.52
CA SER A 136 2.86 2.80 14.25
C SER A 136 1.49 2.15 14.42
N LYS A 137 0.46 2.73 13.80
CA LYS A 137 -0.88 2.12 13.66
C LYS A 137 -0.88 0.95 12.67
N ALA A 138 0.17 0.81 11.87
CA ALA A 138 0.29 -0.24 10.87
C ALA A 138 0.79 -1.58 11.42
N VAL A 139 1.16 -1.64 12.70
CA VAL A 139 1.75 -2.82 13.32
C VAL A 139 0.67 -3.72 13.90
N THR A 140 0.82 -5.04 13.69
CA THR A 140 -0.03 -6.07 14.29
C THR A 140 0.09 -6.10 15.81
N ASP A 141 -0.88 -6.70 16.51
CA ASP A 141 -0.93 -6.73 17.98
C ASP A 141 0.29 -7.39 18.63
N ASP A 142 0.92 -8.35 17.94
CA ASP A 142 2.16 -9.00 18.40
C ASP A 142 3.42 -8.15 18.19
N GLY A 143 3.32 -7.06 17.42
CA GLY A 143 4.42 -6.16 17.11
C GLY A 143 5.39 -6.65 16.04
N GLU A 144 5.14 -7.81 15.42
CA GLU A 144 6.09 -8.45 14.51
C GLU A 144 5.90 -8.05 13.04
N TRP A 145 4.69 -7.59 12.65
CA TRP A 145 4.34 -7.33 11.26
C TRP A 145 3.69 -5.97 11.05
N PHE A 146 3.98 -5.35 9.92
CA PHE A 146 3.14 -4.30 9.34
C PHE A 146 2.02 -4.92 8.50
N TYR A 147 0.86 -4.30 8.49
CA TYR A 147 -0.28 -4.70 7.63
C TYR A 147 -0.05 -4.49 6.13
N GLY A 148 1.16 -4.09 5.73
CA GLY A 148 1.58 -3.88 4.35
C GLY A 148 3.06 -3.57 4.26
N LEU A 149 3.60 -3.41 3.05
CA LEU A 149 5.01 -3.07 2.84
C LEU A 149 5.29 -1.63 3.29
N ALA A 150 6.12 -1.47 4.31
CA ALA A 150 6.58 -0.17 4.79
C ALA A 150 7.85 0.25 4.05
N LEU A 151 7.84 1.43 3.42
CA LEU A 151 8.98 2.02 2.71
C LEU A 151 9.35 3.38 3.31
N ASP A 152 10.63 3.68 3.34
CA ASP A 152 11.19 4.92 3.89
C ASP A 152 12.26 5.47 2.93
N GLU A 153 11.85 6.35 2.04
CA GLU A 153 12.74 6.98 1.07
C GLU A 153 13.65 8.06 1.68
N GLU A 154 13.31 8.57 2.86
CA GLU A 154 14.12 9.56 3.56
C GLU A 154 15.35 8.95 4.23
N ASN A 155 15.20 7.76 4.84
CA ASN A 155 16.25 7.14 5.64
C ASN A 155 16.79 5.83 5.07
N GLN A 156 16.01 5.11 4.26
CA GLN A 156 16.33 3.77 3.75
C GLN A 156 16.02 3.61 2.25
N TYR A 157 16.22 4.65 1.45
CA TYR A 157 15.97 4.65 0.00
C TYR A 157 16.74 3.54 -0.75
N ASP A 158 17.91 3.16 -0.24
CA ASP A 158 18.76 2.10 -0.78
C ASP A 158 18.19 0.69 -0.58
N GLN A 159 17.17 0.52 0.27
CA GLN A 159 16.50 -0.75 0.55
C GLN A 159 15.20 -0.94 -0.24
N THR A 160 14.66 0.10 -0.84
CA THR A 160 13.35 0.06 -1.51
C THR A 160 13.27 -1.02 -2.58
N ASP A 161 14.23 -1.08 -3.49
CA ASP A 161 14.20 -2.04 -4.61
C ASP A 161 14.31 -3.50 -4.12
N GLN A 162 15.14 -3.75 -3.11
CA GLN A 162 15.25 -5.07 -2.51
C GLN A 162 13.95 -5.48 -1.80
N ARG A 163 13.37 -4.58 -1.02
CA ARG A 163 12.09 -4.83 -0.31
C ARG A 163 10.96 -5.12 -1.30
N LEU A 164 10.86 -4.34 -2.38
CA LEU A 164 9.87 -4.57 -3.45
C LEU A 164 10.05 -5.95 -4.08
N SER A 165 11.28 -6.31 -4.45
CA SER A 165 11.56 -7.62 -5.04
C SER A 165 11.20 -8.77 -4.10
N MET A 166 11.45 -8.64 -2.80
CA MET A 166 11.11 -9.66 -1.82
C MET A 166 9.60 -9.72 -1.55
N TRP A 167 8.93 -8.58 -1.54
CA TRP A 167 7.50 -8.48 -1.23
C TRP A 167 6.61 -9.03 -2.34
N LEU A 168 7.06 -8.93 -3.59
CA LEU A 168 6.33 -9.40 -4.77
C LEU A 168 6.57 -10.89 -5.09
N ASN A 169 7.51 -11.56 -4.42
CA ASN A 169 7.76 -13.01 -4.54
C ASN A 169 6.89 -13.81 -3.56
#